data_98fabbb55c97dea9a907674e2b8cc80a
#
_entry.id   98fabbb55c97dea9a907674e2b8cc80a
#
_cell.length_a   1.000
_cell.length_b   1.000
_cell.length_c   1.000
_cell.angle_alpha   90.00
_cell.angle_beta   90.00
_cell.angle_gamma   90.00
#
_symmetry.space_group_name_H-M   'P 1'
#
loop_
_entity.id
_entity.type
_entity.pdbx_description
1 polymer ?
#
loop_
_entity_poly.entity_id
_entity_poly.type
_entity_poly.pdbx_seq_one_letter_code
_entity_poly.pdbx_strand_id
1 'polypeptide(L)'
;MNTNYSTKRGWVGILSLLLFALVGCSPSVSAIQEEEPEEKAKELPPLDLLRSGDLILRLGHGSSSEYFRQHASRNQEFSHCGILYLHRGEWFVLHAELASFRGMDGPVIEPLESFVDHSIRWAVYRNSLDEDERRSFCKNALQCVKQKITFDTAFDSTDPSRLYCSEYVAYCFNRVLPAADCIKPTFEIANSGKMLFLLDDLVDGLPEIARGEGTPQ
;
A
#
# COMPACT_ATOMS: atom_id res chain seq x y z
N MET A 1 7.76 62.15 28.01
CA MET A 1 6.60 62.85 28.64
C MET A 1 5.80 61.82 29.36
N ASN A 2 6.01 61.81 30.63
CA ASN A 2 5.10 61.90 31.77
C ASN A 2 4.13 60.69 31.90
N THR A 3 4.40 59.82 32.88
CA THR A 3 4.01 59.86 34.31
C THR A 3 2.54 59.42 34.44
N ASN A 4 2.06 58.57 35.36
CA ASN A 4 2.36 58.37 36.79
C ASN A 4 1.64 57.09 37.28
N TYR A 5 2.30 56.33 38.11
CA TYR A 5 1.93 55.90 39.48
C TYR A 5 0.46 55.99 39.96
N SER A 6 -0.05 54.90 40.54
CA SER A 6 -0.69 54.98 41.86
C SER A 6 -0.84 53.61 42.51
N THR A 7 -0.22 53.47 43.65
CA THR A 7 -0.37 52.46 44.70
C THR A 7 -1.59 52.77 45.59
N LYS A 8 -2.24 51.70 46.18
CA LYS A 8 -2.82 51.68 47.56
C LYS A 8 -3.19 50.22 47.86
N ARG A 9 -2.47 49.48 48.78
CA ARG A 9 -2.71 49.27 50.21
C ARG A 9 -4.21 49.01 50.50
N GLY A 10 -4.64 47.85 50.92
CA GLY A 10 -4.32 47.03 52.06
C GLY A 10 -5.58 46.90 52.89
N TRP A 11 -5.99 45.70 53.25
CA TRP A 11 -6.76 45.49 54.53
C TRP A 11 -6.65 44.00 54.92
N VAL A 12 -6.19 43.84 56.15
CA VAL A 12 -6.11 42.59 56.93
C VAL A 12 -7.46 42.31 57.54
N GLY A 13 -7.95 41.13 57.47
CA GLY A 13 -9.12 40.66 58.18
C GLY A 13 -8.97 39.21 58.59
N ILE A 14 -8.53 39.03 59.82
CA ILE A 14 -8.56 37.76 60.57
C ILE A 14 -10.01 37.47 60.98
N LEU A 15 -10.56 36.25 60.72
CA LEU A 15 -11.40 35.59 61.73
C LEU A 15 -11.67 34.10 61.35
N SER A 16 -11.27 33.30 62.35
CA SER A 16 -11.92 32.12 62.93
C SER A 16 -12.12 30.82 62.16
N LEU A 17 -11.47 29.85 62.76
CA LEU A 17 -11.71 28.41 62.69
C LEU A 17 -13.19 28.03 62.83
N LEU A 18 -13.60 27.10 61.99
CA LEU A 18 -14.56 26.05 62.35
C LEU A 18 -14.13 24.75 61.67
N LEU A 19 -13.61 23.82 62.48
CA LEU A 19 -13.41 22.41 62.14
C LEU A 19 -14.81 21.78 61.96
N PHE A 20 -15.08 21.33 60.73
CA PHE A 20 -16.06 20.27 60.48
C PHE A 20 -15.33 19.08 59.88
N ALA A 21 -15.10 18.07 60.72
CA ALA A 21 -14.70 16.75 60.26
C ALA A 21 -15.93 16.09 59.62
N LEU A 22 -15.98 16.09 58.30
CA LEU A 22 -16.83 15.19 57.54
C LEU A 22 -15.98 14.04 57.03
N VAL A 23 -16.19 12.88 57.61
CA VAL A 23 -15.76 11.60 57.09
C VAL A 23 -16.52 11.38 55.79
N GLY A 24 -15.94 11.81 54.69
CA GLY A 24 -16.41 11.53 53.35
C GLY A 24 -15.82 10.20 52.87
N CYS A 25 -16.68 9.19 52.83
CA CYS A 25 -16.40 7.94 52.12
C CYS A 25 -16.26 8.28 50.64
N SER A 26 -15.03 8.33 50.12
CA SER A 26 -14.79 8.44 48.69
C SER A 26 -15.04 7.09 48.05
N PRO A 27 -15.92 6.97 47.06
CA PRO A 27 -15.97 5.79 46.26
C PRO A 27 -14.66 5.76 45.42
N SER A 28 -13.89 4.69 45.58
CA SER A 28 -12.76 4.39 44.68
C SER A 28 -13.31 4.18 43.28
N VAL A 29 -13.24 5.23 42.48
CA VAL A 29 -13.39 5.10 41.02
C VAL A 29 -12.14 4.35 40.57
N SER A 30 -12.30 3.05 40.32
CA SER A 30 -11.32 2.28 39.56
C SER A 30 -11.22 2.95 38.19
N ALA A 31 -10.07 3.60 37.95
CA ALA A 31 -9.73 4.09 36.63
C ALA A 31 -9.74 2.88 35.69
N ILE A 32 -10.73 2.84 34.82
CA ILE A 32 -10.69 1.99 33.63
C ILE A 32 -9.50 2.56 32.85
N GLN A 33 -8.39 1.84 32.89
CA GLN A 33 -7.30 2.07 31.94
C GLN A 33 -7.90 1.70 30.58
N GLU A 34 -8.27 2.69 29.79
CA GLU A 34 -8.45 2.51 28.36
C GLU A 34 -7.06 2.08 27.84
N GLU A 35 -6.91 0.78 27.55
CA GLU A 35 -5.78 0.29 26.78
C GLU A 35 -5.83 1.04 25.44
N GLU A 36 -4.88 1.94 25.22
CA GLU A 36 -4.66 2.50 23.90
C GLU A 36 -4.48 1.31 22.95
N PRO A 37 -5.19 1.28 21.80
CA PRO A 37 -5.05 0.19 20.83
C PRO A 37 -3.56 0.10 20.48
N GLU A 38 -2.94 -1.04 20.74
CA GLU A 38 -1.58 -1.34 20.26
C GLU A 38 -1.56 -1.02 18.77
N GLU A 39 -0.82 0.02 18.39
CA GLU A 39 -0.55 0.34 16.99
C GLU A 39 0.15 -0.88 16.40
N LYS A 40 -0.58 -1.68 15.60
CA LYS A 40 -0.02 -2.85 14.94
C LYS A 40 1.17 -2.41 14.12
N ALA A 41 2.34 -2.86 14.54
CA ALA A 41 3.57 -2.56 13.83
C ALA A 41 3.47 -3.08 12.38
N LYS A 42 3.84 -2.22 11.44
CA LYS A 42 3.99 -2.56 10.04
C LYS A 42 4.90 -3.78 9.88
N GLU A 43 4.45 -4.76 9.12
CA GLU A 43 5.22 -5.94 8.76
C GLU A 43 5.82 -5.78 7.36
N LEU A 44 7.13 -5.87 7.24
CA LEU A 44 7.79 -5.99 5.93
C LEU A 44 7.90 -7.47 5.55
N PRO A 45 7.83 -7.80 4.23
CA PRO A 45 8.13 -9.14 3.78
C PRO A 45 9.52 -9.59 4.27
N PRO A 46 9.70 -10.87 4.67
CA PRO A 46 11.00 -11.43 5.05
C PRO A 46 11.98 -11.32 3.88
N LEU A 47 12.94 -10.38 3.96
CA LEU A 47 13.81 -9.99 2.84
C LEU A 47 14.68 -11.14 2.33
N ASP A 48 15.04 -12.10 3.19
CA ASP A 48 15.81 -13.29 2.88
C ASP A 48 15.05 -14.33 2.04
N LEU A 49 13.72 -14.28 2.05
CA LEU A 49 12.86 -15.13 1.22
C LEU A 49 12.62 -14.56 -0.18
N LEU A 50 12.80 -13.25 -0.36
CA LEU A 50 12.44 -12.57 -1.61
C LEU A 50 13.42 -12.85 -2.73
N ARG A 51 12.91 -12.83 -3.97
CA ARG A 51 13.69 -12.87 -5.20
C ARG A 51 13.23 -11.78 -6.16
N SER A 52 14.17 -11.19 -6.90
CA SER A 52 13.78 -10.31 -8.01
C SER A 52 12.91 -11.07 -8.99
N GLY A 53 11.78 -10.45 -9.38
CA GLY A 53 10.76 -11.08 -10.22
C GLY A 53 9.62 -11.74 -9.43
N ASP A 54 9.70 -11.89 -8.12
CA ASP A 54 8.50 -12.25 -7.32
C ASP A 54 7.45 -11.16 -7.48
N LEU A 55 6.17 -11.52 -7.38
CA LEU A 55 5.06 -10.59 -7.46
C LEU A 55 4.63 -10.19 -6.05
N ILE A 56 4.36 -8.91 -5.85
CA ILE A 56 3.76 -8.40 -4.62
C ILE A 56 2.40 -7.80 -4.94
N LEU A 57 1.39 -8.21 -4.18
CA LEU A 57 0.04 -7.64 -4.23
C LEU A 57 -0.22 -6.86 -2.95
N ARG A 58 -1.01 -5.79 -3.03
CA ARG A 58 -1.47 -5.04 -1.86
C ARG A 58 -2.94 -4.67 -1.96
N LEU A 59 -3.59 -4.55 -0.80
CA LEU A 59 -4.78 -3.74 -0.65
C LEU A 59 -4.34 -2.36 -0.16
N GLY A 60 -4.53 -1.35 -0.97
CA GLY A 60 -4.23 0.03 -0.61
C GLY A 60 -5.38 0.67 0.18
N HIS A 61 -5.16 1.91 0.62
CA HIS A 61 -6.15 2.71 1.34
C HIS A 61 -7.06 3.50 0.40
N GLY A 62 -8.23 3.89 0.93
CA GLY A 62 -9.15 4.81 0.28
C GLY A 62 -10.10 4.19 -0.74
N SER A 63 -11.03 5.04 -1.21
CA SER A 63 -12.15 4.61 -2.08
C SER A 63 -11.71 4.06 -3.44
N SER A 64 -10.61 4.56 -4.00
CA SER A 64 -10.10 4.04 -5.27
C SER A 64 -9.56 2.62 -5.12
N SER A 65 -8.81 2.34 -4.07
CA SER A 65 -8.36 0.97 -3.76
C SER A 65 -9.53 0.03 -3.54
N GLU A 66 -10.55 0.47 -2.82
CA GLU A 66 -11.76 -0.32 -2.59
C GLU A 66 -12.50 -0.60 -3.92
N TYR A 67 -12.59 0.40 -4.80
CA TYR A 67 -13.16 0.22 -6.14
C TYR A 67 -12.39 -0.85 -6.94
N PHE A 68 -11.05 -0.74 -7.00
CA PHE A 68 -10.23 -1.73 -7.71
C PHE A 68 -10.30 -3.12 -7.05
N ARG A 69 -10.33 -3.21 -5.72
CA ARG A 69 -10.52 -4.47 -5.01
C ARG A 69 -11.78 -5.20 -5.48
N GLN A 70 -12.88 -4.47 -5.64
CA GLN A 70 -14.16 -5.04 -6.06
C GLN A 70 -14.23 -5.41 -7.55
N HIS A 71 -13.46 -4.74 -8.41
CA HIS A 71 -13.61 -4.85 -9.86
C HIS A 71 -12.40 -5.44 -10.59
N ALA A 72 -11.22 -5.41 -9.98
CA ALA A 72 -9.97 -5.89 -10.59
C ALA A 72 -9.45 -7.22 -9.99
N SER A 73 -10.24 -7.85 -9.11
CA SER A 73 -9.88 -9.13 -8.48
C SER A 73 -11.13 -9.99 -8.24
N ARG A 74 -11.08 -11.27 -8.60
CA ARG A 74 -12.16 -12.23 -8.36
C ARG A 74 -12.34 -12.54 -6.88
N ASN A 75 -11.23 -12.69 -6.16
CA ASN A 75 -11.24 -12.97 -4.72
C ASN A 75 -11.42 -11.72 -3.86
N GLN A 76 -11.38 -10.54 -4.47
CA GLN A 76 -11.58 -9.25 -3.82
C GLN A 76 -10.66 -9.02 -2.60
N GLU A 77 -9.46 -9.55 -2.64
CA GLU A 77 -8.52 -9.45 -1.53
C GLU A 77 -7.55 -8.27 -1.68
N PHE A 78 -7.10 -8.03 -2.92
CA PHE A 78 -6.13 -7.00 -3.25
C PHE A 78 -6.66 -6.02 -4.29
N SER A 79 -6.02 -4.87 -4.39
CA SER A 79 -6.39 -3.79 -5.31
C SER A 79 -5.26 -3.37 -6.25
N HIS A 80 -4.04 -3.86 -6.03
CA HIS A 80 -2.85 -3.40 -6.73
C HIS A 80 -1.75 -4.46 -6.72
N CYS A 81 -0.83 -4.41 -7.70
CA CYS A 81 0.27 -5.34 -7.81
C CYS A 81 1.54 -4.68 -8.35
N GLY A 82 2.67 -5.36 -8.14
CA GLY A 82 3.98 -4.98 -8.66
C GLY A 82 4.96 -6.15 -8.68
N ILE A 83 6.16 -5.88 -9.17
CA ILE A 83 7.26 -6.81 -9.35
C ILE A 83 8.36 -6.44 -8.36
N LEU A 84 8.79 -7.37 -7.52
CA LEU A 84 9.91 -7.17 -6.61
C LEU A 84 11.23 -7.09 -7.37
N TYR A 85 12.05 -6.12 -7.01
CA TYR A 85 13.33 -5.88 -7.66
C TYR A 85 14.43 -5.50 -6.65
N LEU A 86 15.47 -6.32 -6.59
CA LEU A 86 16.65 -6.04 -5.75
C LEU A 86 17.67 -5.24 -6.57
N HIS A 87 18.06 -4.08 -6.09
CA HIS A 87 19.08 -3.25 -6.69
C HIS A 87 20.06 -2.71 -5.64
N ARG A 88 21.35 -3.01 -5.79
CA ARG A 88 22.43 -2.57 -4.88
C ARG A 88 22.18 -2.85 -3.40
N GLY A 89 21.50 -3.97 -3.11
CA GLY A 89 21.18 -4.38 -1.73
C GLY A 89 19.88 -3.81 -1.18
N GLU A 90 19.15 -3.02 -1.94
CA GLU A 90 17.87 -2.42 -1.56
C GLU A 90 16.73 -3.02 -2.38
N TRP A 91 15.57 -3.22 -1.73
CA TRP A 91 14.38 -3.74 -2.38
C TRP A 91 13.45 -2.64 -2.87
N PHE A 92 12.99 -2.81 -4.10
CA PHE A 92 12.04 -1.93 -4.78
C PHE A 92 10.87 -2.74 -5.32
N VAL A 93 9.79 -2.04 -5.63
CA VAL A 93 8.63 -2.54 -6.36
C VAL A 93 8.53 -1.77 -7.68
N LEU A 94 8.48 -2.51 -8.79
CA LEU A 94 8.19 -1.98 -10.11
C LEU A 94 6.70 -2.17 -10.35
N HIS A 95 5.94 -1.08 -10.44
CA HIS A 95 4.48 -1.13 -10.62
C HIS A 95 3.98 0.04 -11.46
N ALA A 96 2.72 -0.02 -11.94
CA ALA A 96 2.12 1.10 -12.65
C ALA A 96 1.12 1.80 -11.73
N GLU A 97 1.29 3.12 -11.55
CA GLU A 97 0.47 3.95 -10.65
C GLU A 97 -0.27 5.05 -11.42
N LEU A 98 -1.47 5.40 -10.98
CA LEU A 98 -2.27 6.46 -11.57
C LEU A 98 -1.84 7.84 -11.02
N ALA A 99 -1.67 8.85 -11.89
CA ALA A 99 -1.21 10.19 -11.53
C ALA A 99 -2.03 10.87 -10.42
N SER A 100 -3.33 10.65 -10.38
CA SER A 100 -4.21 11.13 -9.30
C SER A 100 -3.91 10.50 -7.95
N PHE A 101 -3.13 9.44 -7.94
CA PHE A 101 -2.72 8.68 -6.77
C PHE A 101 -1.22 8.94 -6.52
N ARG A 102 -0.84 9.95 -5.76
CA ARG A 102 0.56 10.22 -5.40
C ARG A 102 1.39 10.96 -6.47
N GLY A 103 0.77 11.47 -7.53
CA GLY A 103 1.47 12.24 -8.57
C GLY A 103 2.39 11.43 -9.50
N MET A 104 2.29 10.09 -9.45
CA MET A 104 2.97 9.19 -10.38
C MET A 104 2.01 8.81 -11.51
N ASP A 105 2.52 8.64 -12.73
CA ASP A 105 1.70 8.28 -13.89
C ASP A 105 2.37 7.18 -14.70
N GLY A 106 1.80 5.97 -14.64
CA GLY A 106 2.30 4.78 -15.30
C GLY A 106 3.38 4.02 -14.52
N PRO A 107 4.26 3.26 -15.19
CA PRO A 107 5.30 2.46 -14.56
C PRO A 107 6.32 3.29 -13.78
N VAL A 108 6.52 2.93 -12.51
CA VAL A 108 7.42 3.61 -11.56
C VAL A 108 8.26 2.61 -10.77
N ILE A 109 9.29 3.11 -10.10
CA ILE A 109 10.13 2.37 -9.14
C ILE A 109 9.85 2.96 -7.76
N GLU A 110 9.35 2.18 -6.84
CA GLU A 110 9.07 2.59 -5.48
C GLU A 110 9.87 1.72 -4.49
N PRO A 111 10.47 2.28 -3.41
CA PRO A 111 11.05 1.46 -2.34
C PRO A 111 10.00 0.50 -1.76
N LEU A 112 10.39 -0.76 -1.48
CA LEU A 112 9.49 -1.77 -0.92
C LEU A 112 8.81 -1.28 0.37
N GLU A 113 9.56 -0.62 1.23
CA GLU A 113 9.07 -0.07 2.47
C GLU A 113 7.93 0.94 2.23
N SER A 114 8.11 1.86 1.27
CA SER A 114 7.08 2.83 0.88
C SER A 114 5.85 2.15 0.28
N PHE A 115 6.04 1.10 -0.55
CA PHE A 115 4.93 0.34 -1.12
C PHE A 115 4.07 -0.32 -0.03
N VAL A 116 4.73 -0.90 1.00
CA VAL A 116 4.05 -1.53 2.15
C VAL A 116 3.39 -0.50 3.06
N ASP A 117 3.99 0.67 3.26
CA ASP A 117 3.40 1.79 4.04
C ASP A 117 2.06 2.25 3.49
N HIS A 118 1.84 2.10 2.20
CA HIS A 118 0.59 2.46 1.54
C HIS A 118 -0.38 1.29 1.38
N SER A 119 -0.21 0.24 2.18
CA SER A 119 -1.07 -0.95 2.15
C SER A 119 -1.72 -1.22 3.50
N ILE A 120 -2.96 -1.73 3.45
CA ILE A 120 -3.66 -2.34 4.60
C ILE A 120 -3.09 -3.74 4.83
N ARG A 121 -2.86 -4.48 3.74
CA ARG A 121 -2.26 -5.82 3.73
C ARG A 121 -1.52 -6.04 2.41
N TRP A 122 -0.62 -6.99 2.44
CA TRP A 122 0.16 -7.41 1.27
C TRP A 122 0.37 -8.92 1.25
N ALA A 123 0.68 -9.45 0.07
CA ALA A 123 1.13 -10.83 -0.10
C ALA A 123 2.16 -10.92 -1.24
N VAL A 124 3.09 -11.85 -1.11
CA VAL A 124 4.14 -12.12 -2.10
C VAL A 124 3.92 -13.50 -2.71
N TYR A 125 3.98 -13.56 -4.04
CA TYR A 125 3.82 -14.79 -4.82
C TYR A 125 5.05 -15.04 -5.67
N ARG A 126 5.44 -16.30 -5.81
CA ARG A 126 6.59 -16.70 -6.63
C ARG A 126 6.14 -17.35 -7.92
N ASN A 127 6.57 -16.80 -9.05
CA ASN A 127 6.40 -17.42 -10.35
C ASN A 127 7.46 -18.52 -10.60
N SER A 128 7.26 -19.29 -11.68
CA SER A 128 8.12 -20.41 -12.06
C SER A 128 9.33 -20.01 -12.92
N LEU A 129 9.54 -18.72 -13.16
CA LEU A 129 10.65 -18.22 -13.99
C LEU A 129 12.00 -18.64 -13.40
N ASP A 130 12.92 -19.05 -14.26
CA ASP A 130 14.31 -19.27 -13.87
C ASP A 130 15.04 -17.92 -13.63
N GLU A 131 16.32 -17.99 -13.30
CA GLU A 131 17.07 -16.77 -12.94
C GLU A 131 17.27 -15.82 -14.12
N ASP A 132 17.51 -16.34 -15.34
CA ASP A 132 17.70 -15.54 -16.55
C ASP A 132 16.38 -14.90 -17.00
N GLU A 133 15.31 -15.68 -16.91
CA GLU A 133 13.96 -15.22 -17.19
C GLU A 133 13.54 -14.12 -16.21
N ARG A 134 13.79 -14.28 -14.89
CA ARG A 134 13.51 -13.22 -13.90
C ARG A 134 14.32 -11.95 -14.19
N ARG A 135 15.59 -12.08 -14.57
CA ARG A 135 16.38 -10.92 -15.01
C ARG A 135 15.76 -10.21 -16.21
N SER A 136 15.32 -10.98 -17.19
CA SER A 136 14.65 -10.47 -18.39
C SER A 136 13.32 -9.81 -18.06
N PHE A 137 12.53 -10.39 -17.16
CA PHE A 137 11.27 -9.85 -16.65
C PHE A 137 11.47 -8.48 -15.98
N CYS A 138 12.38 -8.38 -15.03
CA CYS A 138 12.72 -7.12 -14.38
C CYS A 138 13.28 -6.08 -15.38
N LYS A 139 14.08 -6.52 -16.36
CA LYS A 139 14.60 -5.64 -17.42
C LYS A 139 13.48 -5.06 -18.28
N ASN A 140 12.49 -5.87 -18.65
CA ASN A 140 11.31 -5.41 -19.40
C ASN A 140 10.54 -4.36 -18.58
N ALA A 141 10.33 -4.62 -17.30
CA ALA A 141 9.66 -3.70 -16.40
C ALA A 141 10.39 -2.35 -16.27
N LEU A 142 11.71 -2.37 -16.07
CA LEU A 142 12.54 -1.18 -16.04
C LEU A 142 12.55 -0.43 -17.37
N GLN A 143 12.41 -1.13 -18.49
CA GLN A 143 12.34 -0.49 -19.81
C GLN A 143 11.04 0.31 -19.97
N CYS A 144 9.90 -0.18 -19.48
CA CYS A 144 8.63 0.56 -19.49
C CYS A 144 8.75 1.87 -18.68
N VAL A 145 9.41 1.85 -17.51
CA VAL A 145 9.70 3.06 -16.73
C VAL A 145 10.53 4.06 -17.53
N LYS A 146 11.60 3.59 -18.20
CA LYS A 146 12.47 4.45 -19.02
C LYS A 146 11.76 5.04 -20.24
N GLN A 147 10.83 4.30 -20.83
CA GLN A 147 10.02 4.73 -21.97
C GLN A 147 8.92 5.72 -21.58
N LYS A 148 8.70 5.95 -20.27
CA LYS A 148 7.65 6.82 -19.75
C LYS A 148 6.27 6.44 -20.28
N ILE A 149 5.98 5.15 -20.33
CA ILE A 149 4.64 4.63 -20.60
C ILE A 149 3.70 5.21 -19.55
N THR A 150 2.52 5.70 -19.95
CA THR A 150 1.56 6.29 -19.01
C THR A 150 0.58 5.24 -18.47
N PHE A 151 -0.17 5.59 -17.43
CA PHE A 151 -1.20 4.72 -16.90
C PHE A 151 -2.38 4.61 -17.85
N ASP A 152 -2.88 3.39 -18.08
CA ASP A 152 -4.06 3.18 -18.91
C ASP A 152 -5.36 3.35 -18.09
N THR A 153 -5.98 4.52 -18.22
CA THR A 153 -7.30 4.80 -17.62
C THR A 153 -8.46 4.30 -18.46
N ALA A 154 -8.21 3.89 -19.69
CA ALA A 154 -9.23 3.33 -20.60
C ALA A 154 -9.36 1.81 -20.47
N PHE A 155 -8.46 1.19 -19.74
CA PHE A 155 -8.38 -0.27 -19.55
C PHE A 155 -8.49 -1.02 -20.89
N ASP A 156 -7.61 -0.65 -21.83
CA ASP A 156 -7.57 -1.19 -23.19
C ASP A 156 -6.28 -1.99 -23.41
N SER A 157 -6.31 -3.27 -23.07
CA SER A 157 -5.16 -4.16 -23.16
C SER A 157 -4.64 -4.40 -24.59
N THR A 158 -5.21 -3.73 -25.60
CA THR A 158 -4.70 -3.76 -26.99
C THR A 158 -3.74 -2.61 -27.28
N ASP A 159 -3.61 -1.60 -26.41
CA ASP A 159 -2.73 -0.44 -26.58
C ASP A 159 -1.52 -0.49 -25.63
N PRO A 160 -0.37 -1.04 -26.04
CA PRO A 160 0.80 -1.19 -25.19
C PRO A 160 1.53 0.14 -24.89
N SER A 161 1.04 1.27 -25.40
CA SER A 161 1.58 2.60 -25.07
C SER A 161 1.14 3.10 -23.69
N ARG A 162 0.16 2.45 -23.09
CA ARG A 162 -0.40 2.72 -21.75
C ARG A 162 -0.64 1.40 -21.05
N LEU A 163 -0.36 1.33 -19.75
CA LEU A 163 -0.46 0.09 -18.98
C LEU A 163 -1.04 0.39 -17.59
N TYR A 164 -2.11 -0.30 -17.17
CA TYR A 164 -2.53 -0.34 -15.77
C TYR A 164 -1.77 -1.42 -15.00
N CYS A 165 -1.93 -1.53 -13.67
CA CYS A 165 -1.03 -2.29 -12.80
C CYS A 165 -0.89 -3.78 -13.18
N SER A 166 -1.99 -4.51 -13.32
CA SER A 166 -1.96 -5.95 -13.67
C SER A 166 -1.54 -6.19 -15.12
N GLU A 167 -1.97 -5.34 -16.02
CA GLU A 167 -1.54 -5.37 -17.41
C GLU A 167 -0.02 -5.14 -17.56
N TYR A 168 0.54 -4.18 -16.81
CA TYR A 168 1.97 -3.93 -16.81
C TYR A 168 2.78 -5.18 -16.40
N VAL A 169 2.34 -5.86 -15.35
CA VAL A 169 2.97 -7.12 -14.92
C VAL A 169 2.86 -8.18 -16.00
N ALA A 170 1.64 -8.41 -16.53
CA ALA A 170 1.38 -9.38 -17.59
C ALA A 170 2.19 -9.06 -18.87
N TYR A 171 2.21 -7.79 -19.30
CA TYR A 171 2.97 -7.34 -20.46
C TYR A 171 4.47 -7.64 -20.33
N CYS A 172 5.06 -7.36 -19.17
CA CYS A 172 6.48 -7.62 -18.93
C CYS A 172 6.78 -9.13 -18.86
N PHE A 173 5.88 -9.91 -18.24
CA PHE A 173 5.99 -11.35 -18.09
C PHE A 173 5.88 -12.06 -19.43
N ASN A 174 4.87 -11.72 -20.24
CA ASN A 174 4.58 -12.31 -21.53
C ASN A 174 5.69 -12.07 -22.58
N ARG A 175 6.60 -11.14 -22.34
CA ARG A 175 7.78 -10.90 -23.20
C ARG A 175 8.96 -11.82 -22.89
N VAL A 176 8.85 -12.63 -21.85
CA VAL A 176 9.89 -13.59 -21.43
C VAL A 176 9.54 -15.00 -21.90
N LEU A 177 8.26 -15.35 -21.88
CA LEU A 177 7.77 -16.70 -22.14
C LEU A 177 7.28 -16.92 -23.58
N PRO A 178 7.27 -18.17 -24.06
CA PRO A 178 6.59 -18.54 -25.29
C PRO A 178 5.09 -18.18 -25.24
N ALA A 179 4.50 -17.88 -26.38
CA ALA A 179 3.10 -17.46 -26.47
C ALA A 179 2.09 -18.45 -25.84
N ALA A 180 2.41 -19.73 -25.77
CA ALA A 180 1.57 -20.76 -25.16
C ALA A 180 1.44 -20.58 -23.63
N ASP A 181 2.51 -20.04 -22.99
CA ASP A 181 2.61 -19.91 -21.53
C ASP A 181 2.31 -18.47 -21.06
N CYS A 182 1.90 -17.59 -21.98
CA CYS A 182 1.57 -16.21 -21.66
C CYS A 182 0.31 -16.12 -20.78
N ILE A 183 0.38 -15.21 -19.81
CA ILE A 183 -0.80 -14.78 -19.04
C ILE A 183 -1.81 -14.15 -19.99
N LYS A 184 -3.07 -14.54 -19.88
CA LYS A 184 -4.16 -14.01 -20.71
C LYS A 184 -5.18 -13.31 -19.82
N PRO A 185 -5.77 -12.20 -20.30
CA PRO A 185 -6.85 -11.55 -19.57
C PRO A 185 -8.09 -12.45 -19.55
N THR A 186 -8.74 -12.59 -18.40
CA THR A 186 -9.89 -13.48 -18.23
C THR A 186 -11.21 -12.77 -18.02
N PHE A 187 -11.22 -11.45 -17.82
CA PHE A 187 -12.44 -10.69 -17.57
C PHE A 187 -12.81 -9.82 -18.79
N GLU A 188 -14.05 -10.00 -19.27
CA GLU A 188 -14.61 -9.14 -20.32
C GLU A 188 -15.40 -8.00 -19.71
N ILE A 189 -15.03 -6.76 -20.05
CA ILE A 189 -15.81 -5.56 -19.66
C ILE A 189 -17.13 -5.60 -20.43
N ALA A 190 -18.24 -5.66 -19.70
CA ALA A 190 -19.58 -5.83 -20.26
C ALA A 190 -19.86 -4.89 -21.44
N ASN A 191 -20.30 -5.45 -22.57
CA ASN A 191 -20.68 -4.75 -23.80
C ASN A 191 -19.57 -3.89 -24.45
N SER A 192 -18.32 -4.07 -24.07
CA SER A 192 -17.21 -3.28 -24.63
C SER A 192 -16.33 -4.08 -25.61
N GLY A 193 -16.36 -5.41 -25.54
CA GLY A 193 -15.44 -6.30 -26.25
C GLY A 193 -13.98 -6.22 -25.73
N LYS A 194 -13.73 -5.47 -24.65
CA LYS A 194 -12.41 -5.33 -24.06
C LYS A 194 -12.18 -6.42 -23.01
N MET A 195 -10.99 -6.97 -23.03
CA MET A 195 -10.51 -7.95 -22.04
C MET A 195 -9.61 -7.27 -21.03
N LEU A 196 -9.81 -7.58 -19.74
CA LEU A 196 -9.07 -7.01 -18.62
C LEU A 196 -8.24 -8.08 -17.92
N PHE A 197 -6.97 -7.77 -17.65
CA PHE A 197 -6.15 -8.57 -16.75
C PHE A 197 -6.56 -8.29 -15.31
N LEU A 198 -7.07 -9.32 -14.63
CA LEU A 198 -7.31 -9.26 -13.18
C LEU A 198 -6.02 -9.53 -12.41
N LEU A 199 -5.99 -9.16 -11.14
CA LEU A 199 -4.88 -9.50 -10.24
C LEU A 199 -4.72 -11.02 -10.11
N ASP A 200 -5.83 -11.74 -10.08
CA ASP A 200 -5.87 -13.20 -9.99
C ASP A 200 -5.24 -13.87 -11.21
N ASP A 201 -5.33 -13.29 -12.41
CA ASP A 201 -4.70 -13.84 -13.61
C ASP A 201 -3.18 -13.91 -13.50
N LEU A 202 -2.59 -13.08 -12.63
CA LEU A 202 -1.15 -13.02 -12.40
C LEU A 202 -0.66 -14.07 -11.39
N VAL A 203 -1.52 -14.49 -10.45
CA VAL A 203 -1.09 -15.27 -9.28
C VAL A 203 -1.82 -16.61 -9.12
N ASP A 204 -2.85 -16.89 -9.93
CA ASP A 204 -3.57 -18.15 -9.87
C ASP A 204 -2.61 -19.34 -10.04
N GLY A 205 -2.62 -20.22 -9.05
CA GLY A 205 -1.76 -21.41 -9.02
C GLY A 205 -0.31 -21.14 -8.60
N LEU A 206 0.08 -19.89 -8.32
CA LEU A 206 1.41 -19.58 -7.79
C LEU A 206 1.47 -19.81 -6.27
N PRO A 207 2.60 -20.31 -5.74
CA PRO A 207 2.79 -20.39 -4.30
C PRO A 207 2.89 -18.99 -3.67
N GLU A 208 2.11 -18.75 -2.63
CA GLU A 208 2.28 -17.61 -1.74
C GLU A 208 3.52 -17.84 -0.86
N ILE A 209 4.43 -16.88 -0.86
CA ILE A 209 5.72 -16.97 -0.16
C ILE A 209 5.66 -16.28 1.21
N ALA A 210 4.94 -15.17 1.27
CA ALA A 210 4.77 -14.39 2.48
C ALA A 210 3.51 -13.55 2.40
N ARG A 211 2.95 -13.21 3.55
CA ARG A 211 1.78 -12.35 3.72
C ARG A 211 1.94 -11.55 5.01
N GLY A 212 1.39 -10.35 5.04
CA GLY A 212 1.40 -9.53 6.25
C GLY A 212 0.47 -8.33 6.16
N GLU A 213 0.44 -7.59 7.25
CA GLU A 213 -0.30 -6.35 7.40
C GLU A 213 0.61 -5.17 7.07
N GLY A 214 0.04 -4.16 6.43
CA GLY A 214 0.71 -2.88 6.22
C GLY A 214 0.44 -1.91 7.35
N THR A 215 0.46 -0.61 7.05
CA THR A 215 0.18 0.43 8.04
C THR A 215 -1.33 0.63 8.17
N PRO A 216 -1.95 0.46 9.35
CA PRO A 216 -3.34 0.84 9.60
C PRO A 216 -3.51 2.35 9.39
N GLN A 217 -4.68 2.78 8.89
CA GLN A 217 -5.06 4.20 8.90
C GLN A 217 -5.98 4.47 10.06
#